data_53604f4598f45ef5f38e21966892655c
#
_entry.id   53604f4598f45ef5f38e21966892655c
#
_cell.length_a   1.000
_cell.length_b   1.000
_cell.length_c   1.000
_cell.angle_alpha   90.00
_cell.angle_beta   90.00
_cell.angle_gamma   90.00
#
_symmetry.space_group_name_H-M   'P 1'
#
loop_
_entity.id
_entity.type
_entity.pdbx_description
1 polymer ?
#
loop_
_entity_poly.entity_id
_entity_poly.type
_entity_poly.pdbx_seq_one_letter_code
_entity_poly.pdbx_strand_id
1 'polypeptide(L)'
;MEQDRPEAVAARGRQAEMVEELRKAELVRDRLESLQQLVGSYPEGHDTRALLENLHLDRALRAVEKDIGALRDTLLYPRGT
;
A
#
# COMPACT_ATOMS: atom_id res chain seq x y z
N MET A 1 5.91 26.23 -31.14
CA MET A 1 5.07 25.33 -30.45
C MET A 1 5.84 24.39 -29.56
N GLU A 2 5.45 24.35 -28.39
CA GLU A 2 6.11 23.58 -27.39
C GLU A 2 5.78 22.11 -27.46
N GLN A 3 6.77 21.27 -27.44
CA GLN A 3 6.56 19.83 -27.49
C GLN A 3 6.99 19.21 -26.19
N ASP A 4 6.24 18.26 -25.70
CA ASP A 4 6.66 17.50 -24.53
C ASP A 4 7.88 16.67 -24.90
N ARG A 5 8.90 16.76 -24.05
CA ARG A 5 10.09 15.94 -24.24
C ARG A 5 9.78 14.50 -23.81
N PRO A 6 10.37 13.52 -24.48
CA PRO A 6 10.12 12.13 -24.10
C PRO A 6 10.45 11.85 -22.64
N GLU A 7 11.51 12.46 -22.12
CA GLU A 7 11.88 12.27 -20.72
C GLU A 7 10.81 12.81 -19.77
N ALA A 8 10.23 13.98 -20.09
CA ALA A 8 9.19 14.56 -19.26
C ALA A 8 7.92 13.71 -19.29
N VAL A 9 7.56 13.20 -20.45
CA VAL A 9 6.38 12.33 -20.59
C VAL A 9 6.59 11.05 -19.81
N ALA A 10 7.77 10.43 -19.94
CA ALA A 10 8.07 9.20 -19.20
C ALA A 10 8.08 9.44 -17.69
N ALA A 11 8.60 10.57 -17.24
CA ALA A 11 8.63 10.90 -15.82
C ALA A 11 7.21 11.06 -15.26
N ARG A 12 6.33 11.73 -15.99
CA ARG A 12 4.93 11.89 -15.59
C ARG A 12 4.21 10.55 -15.55
N GLY A 13 4.49 9.68 -16.53
CA GLY A 13 3.91 8.36 -16.56
C GLY A 13 4.32 7.53 -15.35
N ARG A 14 5.61 7.55 -15.01
CA ARG A 14 6.10 6.84 -13.83
C ARG A 14 5.48 7.39 -12.56
N GLN A 15 5.34 8.71 -12.47
CA GLN A 15 4.74 9.33 -11.31
C GLN A 15 3.28 8.93 -11.15
N ALA A 16 2.54 8.89 -12.25
CA ALA A 16 1.14 8.45 -12.24
C ALA A 16 1.02 7.00 -11.82
N GLU A 17 1.94 6.13 -12.29
CA GLU A 17 1.96 4.74 -11.89
C GLU A 17 2.24 4.58 -10.41
N MET A 18 3.15 5.39 -9.86
CA MET A 18 3.47 5.34 -8.45
C MET A 18 2.30 5.82 -7.59
N VAL A 19 1.57 6.82 -8.03
CA VAL A 19 0.37 7.28 -7.34
C VAL A 19 -0.68 6.16 -7.32
N GLU A 20 -0.84 5.46 -8.44
CA GLU A 20 -1.75 4.32 -8.51
C GLU A 20 -1.33 3.21 -7.55
N GLU A 21 -0.03 2.89 -7.53
CA GLU A 21 0.50 1.88 -6.62
C GLU A 21 0.27 2.28 -5.17
N LEU A 22 0.47 3.56 -4.86
CA LEU A 22 0.25 4.06 -3.51
C LEU A 22 -1.21 3.91 -3.10
N ARG A 23 -2.13 4.24 -3.99
CA ARG A 23 -3.56 4.09 -3.72
C ARG A 23 -3.94 2.65 -3.46
N LYS A 24 -3.40 1.74 -4.27
CA LYS A 24 -3.66 0.30 -4.07
C LYS A 24 -3.11 -0.18 -2.74
N ALA A 25 -1.90 0.25 -2.41
CA ALA A 25 -1.28 -0.13 -1.15
C ALA A 25 -2.08 0.39 0.05
N GLU A 26 -2.56 1.63 -0.03
CA GLU A 26 -3.39 2.21 1.03
C GLU A 26 -4.71 1.45 1.19
N LEU A 27 -5.30 1.03 0.07
CA LEU A 27 -6.52 0.24 0.11
C LEU A 27 -6.28 -1.12 0.77
N VAL A 28 -5.17 -1.76 0.42
CA VAL A 28 -4.80 -3.04 1.05
C VAL A 28 -4.59 -2.84 2.55
N ARG A 29 -3.90 -1.79 2.95
CA ARG A 29 -3.71 -1.47 4.37
C ARG A 29 -5.05 -1.34 5.08
N ASP A 30 -5.97 -0.58 4.51
CA ASP A 30 -7.27 -0.35 5.14
C ASP A 30 -8.04 -1.67 5.31
N ARG A 31 -7.96 -2.54 4.32
CA ARG A 31 -8.61 -3.85 4.40
C ARG A 31 -7.97 -4.75 5.44
N LEU A 32 -6.65 -4.72 5.53
CA LEU A 32 -5.94 -5.50 6.54
C LEU A 32 -6.28 -5.01 7.94
N GLU A 33 -6.37 -3.69 8.13
CA GLU A 33 -6.76 -3.13 9.41
C GLU A 33 -8.18 -3.54 9.79
N SER A 34 -9.09 -3.52 8.82
CA SER A 34 -10.46 -3.97 9.05
C SER A 34 -10.52 -5.44 9.46
N LEU A 35 -9.73 -6.28 8.79
CA LEU A 35 -9.66 -7.70 9.15
C LEU A 35 -9.10 -7.89 10.56
N GLN A 36 -8.09 -7.10 10.92
CA GLN A 36 -7.50 -7.17 12.25
C GLN A 36 -8.52 -6.84 13.33
N GLN A 37 -9.35 -5.82 13.08
CA GLN A 37 -10.41 -5.47 14.00
C GLN A 37 -11.45 -6.58 14.12
N LEU A 38 -11.75 -7.26 13.02
CA LEU A 38 -12.70 -8.35 13.02
C LEU A 38 -12.23 -9.54 13.84
N VAL A 39 -10.91 -9.76 13.89
CA VAL A 39 -10.37 -10.84 14.74
C VAL A 39 -10.86 -10.70 16.17
N GLY A 40 -10.83 -9.48 16.69
CA GLY A 40 -11.27 -9.22 18.05
C GLY A 40 -12.76 -9.38 18.28
N SER A 41 -13.56 -9.41 17.21
CA SER A 41 -15.02 -9.57 17.34
C SER A 41 -15.45 -11.03 17.43
N TYR A 42 -14.55 -11.97 17.16
CA TYR A 42 -14.82 -13.40 17.30
C TYR A 42 -14.28 -13.91 18.62
N PRO A 43 -15.02 -14.83 19.30
CA PRO A 43 -14.50 -15.40 20.54
C PRO A 43 -13.32 -16.32 20.29
N GLU A 44 -12.52 -16.51 21.34
CA GLU A 44 -11.43 -17.47 21.28
C GLU A 44 -11.98 -18.87 20.96
N GLY A 45 -11.25 -19.60 20.14
CA GLY A 45 -11.66 -20.92 19.72
C GLY A 45 -12.60 -20.95 18.53
N HIS A 46 -13.02 -19.78 18.04
CA HIS A 46 -13.86 -19.73 16.85
C HIS A 46 -13.02 -20.01 15.61
N ASP A 47 -13.55 -20.83 14.70
CA ASP A 47 -12.80 -21.24 13.51
C ASP A 47 -12.37 -20.05 12.63
N THR A 48 -13.27 -19.08 12.45
CA THR A 48 -12.96 -17.89 11.67
C THR A 48 -11.84 -17.09 12.29
N ARG A 49 -11.83 -16.97 13.62
CA ARG A 49 -10.75 -16.29 14.32
C ARG A 49 -9.41 -16.98 14.07
N ALA A 50 -9.40 -18.31 14.15
CA ALA A 50 -8.19 -19.08 13.90
C ALA A 50 -7.68 -18.88 12.48
N LEU A 51 -8.58 -18.84 11.50
CA LEU A 51 -8.21 -18.58 10.11
C LEU A 51 -7.60 -17.20 9.96
N LEU A 52 -8.19 -16.18 10.55
CA LEU A 52 -7.68 -14.81 10.48
C LEU A 52 -6.32 -14.69 11.16
N GLU A 53 -6.14 -15.35 12.30
CA GLU A 53 -4.86 -15.34 12.99
C GLU A 53 -3.76 -16.02 12.17
N ASN A 54 -4.11 -17.05 11.42
CA ASN A 54 -3.16 -17.75 10.54
C ASN A 54 -2.74 -16.94 9.33
N LEU A 55 -3.46 -15.87 9.00
CA LEU A 55 -3.07 -14.99 7.90
C LEU A 55 -1.93 -14.04 8.26
N HIS A 56 -1.56 -13.97 9.53
CA HIS A 56 -0.49 -13.09 9.99
C HIS A 56 -0.69 -11.65 9.54
N LEU A 57 -1.86 -11.10 9.87
CA LEU A 57 -2.28 -9.77 9.42
C LEU A 57 -1.33 -8.66 9.85
N ASP A 58 -0.78 -8.76 11.05
CA ASP A 58 0.16 -7.76 11.55
C ASP A 58 1.45 -7.75 10.73
N ARG A 59 1.91 -8.90 10.29
CA ARG A 59 3.09 -8.99 9.42
C ARG A 59 2.79 -8.38 8.05
N ALA A 60 1.62 -8.70 7.50
CA ALA A 60 1.18 -8.13 6.21
C ALA A 60 1.03 -6.62 6.31
N LEU A 61 0.46 -6.12 7.41
CA LEU A 61 0.33 -4.68 7.63
C LEU A 61 1.68 -3.98 7.66
N ARG A 62 2.65 -4.54 8.36
CA ARG A 62 3.99 -3.95 8.40
C ARG A 62 4.62 -3.87 7.01
N ALA A 63 4.46 -4.93 6.22
CA ALA A 63 4.99 -4.94 4.86
C ALA A 63 4.34 -3.87 3.99
N VAL A 64 3.03 -3.74 4.07
CA VAL A 64 2.29 -2.74 3.29
C VAL A 64 2.64 -1.33 3.76
N GLU A 65 2.75 -1.10 5.05
CA GLU A 65 3.11 0.21 5.59
C GLU A 65 4.51 0.61 5.15
N LYS A 66 5.42 -0.34 5.07
CA LYS A 66 6.76 -0.08 4.56
C LYS A 66 6.72 0.32 3.09
N ASP A 67 5.92 -0.37 2.29
CA ASP A 67 5.73 -0.02 0.89
C ASP A 67 5.13 1.37 0.72
N ILE A 68 4.13 1.69 1.52
CA ILE A 68 3.49 3.01 1.49
C ILE A 68 4.51 4.09 1.80
N GLY A 69 5.31 3.87 2.85
CA GLY A 69 6.36 4.82 3.22
C GLY A 69 7.36 5.03 2.10
N ALA A 70 7.81 3.95 1.47
CA ALA A 70 8.76 4.02 0.37
C ALA A 70 8.19 4.77 -0.84
N LEU A 71 6.93 4.48 -1.18
CA LEU A 71 6.26 5.15 -2.30
C LEU A 71 6.07 6.65 -2.02
N ARG A 72 5.65 6.99 -0.80
CA ARG A 72 5.49 8.39 -0.41
C ARG A 72 6.81 9.14 -0.47
N ASP A 73 7.88 8.53 0.05
CA ASP A 73 9.20 9.14 0.03
C ASP A 73 9.67 9.39 -1.40
N THR A 74 9.45 8.44 -2.28
CA THR A 74 9.85 8.60 -3.67
C THR A 74 9.05 9.70 -4.36
N LEU A 75 7.78 9.82 -4.04
CA LEU A 75 6.92 10.87 -4.63
C LEU A 75 7.24 12.25 -4.08
N LEU A 76 7.53 12.33 -2.78
CA LEU A 76 7.82 13.62 -2.12
C LEU A 76 9.25 14.09 -2.38
N TYR A 77 10.17 13.15 -2.51
CA TYR A 77 11.59 13.46 -2.67
C TYR A 77 12.15 12.71 -3.87
N PRO A 78 11.74 13.11 -5.08
CA PRO A 78 12.22 12.40 -6.28
C PRO A 78 13.71 12.56 -6.43
N ARG A 79 14.37 11.45 -6.75
CA ARG A 79 15.81 11.45 -6.96
C ARG A 79 16.13 11.84 -8.39
N GLY A 80 17.31 12.43 -8.56
CA GLY A 80 17.80 12.74 -9.88
C GLY A 80 17.23 14.00 -10.50
N THR A 81 16.60 14.80 -9.72
CA THR A 81 16.07 16.07 -10.20
C THR A 81 17.10 17.15 -10.16
#